data_9cb54ee9540847b6be9f6231bf09de01
#
_entry.id   9cb54ee9540847b6be9f6231bf09de01
#
_cell.length_a   1.000
_cell.length_b   1.000
_cell.length_c   1.000
_cell.angle_alpha   90.00
_cell.angle_beta   90.00
_cell.angle_gamma   90.00
#
_symmetry.space_group_name_H-M   'P 1'
#
loop_
_entity.id
_entity.type
_entity.pdbx_description
1 polymer ?
#
loop_
_entity_poly.entity_id
_entity_poly.type
_entity_poly.pdbx_seq_one_letter_code
_entity_poly.pdbx_strand_id
1 'polypeptide(L)'
;MAKEKKLVQSITSRDEDFAQWYTDVVREAKLCDYSGVKGCLNYLPNGYAIWENIQSDLDKRFKDTGVENVYLPVLIPESLLQKEKDHIEGFAPEVAWVTHGGAEPLQERFCIRPTSETLFCAVWSKTVQSYRDLPKVWNQWCSVLRWEKTTRPFLRSREFLWQEGHTIHATYEEAEERTKLMWKVYKDFVEEDLAIPVVAGRKTESEKFAGAQDTYTIEALMHDGQALQSATSHFFGNSFPDAFDIKYADKNNELHSVYETSWGLSTRIIGAIIMVHGDDSGLVLPPRIAPVQTRVIPIAQHKEGVLDKANELLDALNKAGYRTKIDDSEKSPGWKFSEQEMLGIPTRIEIGPKDIENGQVVVVRRDTREKIVVAIDEITTKLGEILETIQADLYAKAKAFLDDHISSAVTMDEMKDAVSEKKGFVKAMWCGDEACEDEIKAQTGGVTSRCIPMEEEHLSDVCVCCGKPAKHMVYWGRAY
;
A
#
# COMPACT_ATOMS: atom_id res chain seq x y z
N MET A 1 16.54 -7.30 -31.30
CA MET A 1 16.57 -6.21 -30.31
C MET A 1 17.93 -6.21 -29.62
N ALA A 2 18.66 -5.11 -29.61
CA ALA A 2 19.95 -5.04 -28.90
C ALA A 2 19.65 -5.12 -27.40
N LYS A 3 20.31 -6.05 -26.69
CA LYS A 3 20.24 -6.10 -25.22
C LYS A 3 20.71 -4.76 -24.67
N GLU A 4 19.82 -4.02 -24.02
CA GLU A 4 20.22 -2.84 -23.26
C GLU A 4 21.30 -3.23 -22.26
N LYS A 5 22.38 -2.47 -22.23
CA LYS A 5 23.50 -2.75 -21.34
C LYS A 5 23.06 -2.39 -19.92
N LYS A 6 22.82 -3.41 -19.06
CA LYS A 6 22.52 -3.21 -17.64
C LYS A 6 23.64 -2.37 -17.00
N LEU A 7 23.30 -1.25 -16.40
CA LEU A 7 24.22 -0.44 -15.60
C LEU A 7 24.46 -1.09 -14.22
N VAL A 8 23.47 -1.78 -13.68
CA VAL A 8 23.56 -2.55 -12.44
C VAL A 8 23.49 -4.04 -12.78
N GLN A 9 24.52 -4.79 -12.40
CA GLN A 9 24.63 -6.25 -12.65
C GLN A 9 24.27 -7.09 -11.41
N SER A 10 23.86 -6.45 -10.29
CA SER A 10 23.69 -7.09 -9.00
C SER A 10 22.30 -7.69 -8.76
N ILE A 11 21.33 -7.47 -9.65
CA ILE A 11 19.97 -8.00 -9.50
C ILE A 11 19.61 -8.95 -10.64
N THR A 12 18.82 -9.97 -10.31
CA THR A 12 18.21 -10.91 -11.25
C THR A 12 17.29 -10.16 -12.22
N SER A 13 17.13 -10.64 -13.44
CA SER A 13 16.16 -10.06 -14.35
C SER A 13 14.73 -10.38 -13.89
N ARG A 14 13.85 -9.39 -13.97
CA ARG A 14 12.45 -9.52 -13.58
C ARG A 14 11.72 -10.62 -14.35
N ASP A 15 12.05 -10.78 -15.63
CA ASP A 15 11.44 -11.77 -16.53
C ASP A 15 12.01 -13.19 -16.32
N GLU A 16 13.21 -13.32 -15.75
CA GLU A 16 13.84 -14.62 -15.46
C GLU A 16 13.32 -15.21 -14.14
N ASP A 17 13.31 -14.41 -13.06
CA ASP A 17 12.78 -14.80 -11.75
C ASP A 17 12.27 -13.56 -11.00
N PHE A 18 10.95 -13.34 -11.08
CA PHE A 18 10.29 -12.21 -10.46
C PHE A 18 10.44 -12.20 -8.93
N ALA A 19 10.45 -13.38 -8.30
CA ALA A 19 10.56 -13.49 -6.85
C ALA A 19 11.96 -13.11 -6.36
N GLN A 20 12.98 -13.57 -7.07
CA GLN A 20 14.37 -13.24 -6.76
C GLN A 20 14.68 -11.78 -7.10
N TRP A 21 14.19 -11.28 -8.26
CA TRP A 21 14.29 -9.86 -8.63
C TRP A 21 13.74 -8.95 -7.52
N TYR A 22 12.55 -9.25 -7.02
CA TYR A 22 11.94 -8.48 -5.93
C TYR A 22 12.82 -8.44 -4.69
N THR A 23 13.35 -9.60 -4.28
CA THR A 23 14.23 -9.71 -3.11
C THR A 23 15.54 -8.95 -3.32
N ASP A 24 16.10 -9.03 -4.51
CA ASP A 24 17.33 -8.32 -4.87
C ASP A 24 17.10 -6.79 -4.84
N VAL A 25 16.01 -6.30 -5.40
CA VAL A 25 15.67 -4.86 -5.37
C VAL A 25 15.51 -4.37 -3.93
N VAL A 26 14.79 -5.10 -3.08
CA VAL A 26 14.60 -4.73 -1.67
C VAL A 26 15.95 -4.59 -0.95
N ARG A 27 16.86 -5.54 -1.19
CA ARG A 27 18.19 -5.56 -0.55
C ARG A 27 19.13 -4.50 -1.12
N GLU A 28 19.28 -4.45 -2.45
CA GLU A 28 20.26 -3.56 -3.11
C GLU A 28 19.85 -2.08 -3.02
N ALA A 29 18.54 -1.78 -3.02
CA ALA A 29 18.04 -0.44 -2.74
C ALA A 29 18.08 -0.09 -1.24
N LYS A 30 18.54 -1.02 -0.38
CA LYS A 30 18.68 -0.83 1.07
C LYS A 30 17.39 -0.38 1.73
N LEU A 31 16.28 -1.06 1.41
CA LEU A 31 14.96 -0.73 1.95
C LEU A 31 14.76 -1.36 3.32
N CYS A 32 15.12 -2.62 3.46
CA CYS A 32 15.10 -3.34 4.73
C CYS A 32 16.14 -4.45 4.76
N ASP A 33 16.40 -4.97 5.96
CA ASP A 33 17.25 -6.13 6.20
C ASP A 33 16.53 -7.08 7.17
N TYR A 34 16.97 -8.32 7.21
CA TYR A 34 16.41 -9.32 8.11
C TYR A 34 16.88 -9.10 9.55
N SER A 35 15.95 -9.14 10.50
CA SER A 35 16.29 -9.11 11.91
C SER A 35 16.67 -10.50 12.43
N GLY A 36 17.09 -10.58 13.69
CA GLY A 36 17.30 -11.85 14.39
C GLY A 36 16.02 -12.67 14.62
N VAL A 37 14.83 -12.09 14.39
CA VAL A 37 13.53 -12.75 14.51
C VAL A 37 12.95 -12.98 13.11
N LYS A 38 12.75 -14.24 12.75
CA LYS A 38 12.21 -14.60 11.43
C LYS A 38 10.89 -13.87 11.16
N GLY A 39 10.84 -13.18 10.02
CA GLY A 39 9.65 -12.46 9.57
C GLY A 39 9.47 -11.06 10.16
N CYS A 40 10.37 -10.62 11.05
CA CYS A 40 10.48 -9.24 11.48
C CYS A 40 11.63 -8.57 10.72
N LEU A 41 11.42 -7.36 10.24
CA LEU A 41 12.36 -6.64 9.38
C LEU A 41 12.96 -5.43 10.09
N ASN A 42 14.25 -5.20 9.83
CA ASN A 42 14.88 -3.90 10.10
C ASN A 42 14.56 -2.98 8.92
N TYR A 43 13.70 -2.00 9.12
CA TYR A 43 13.48 -0.96 8.10
C TYR A 43 14.70 -0.04 8.06
N LEU A 44 15.39 -0.02 6.94
CA LEU A 44 16.56 0.83 6.74
C LEU A 44 16.15 2.25 6.34
N PRO A 45 17.04 3.26 6.44
CA PRO A 45 16.69 4.65 6.21
C PRO A 45 15.97 4.93 4.87
N ASN A 46 16.35 4.25 3.78
CA ASN A 46 15.69 4.44 2.49
C ASN A 46 14.24 3.90 2.49
N GLY A 47 14.02 2.71 3.07
CA GLY A 47 12.69 2.12 3.16
C GLY A 47 11.79 2.86 4.15
N TYR A 48 12.35 3.27 5.29
CA TYR A 48 11.60 4.00 6.30
C TYR A 48 11.20 5.40 5.82
N ALA A 49 12.08 6.09 5.10
CA ALA A 49 11.78 7.41 4.54
C ALA A 49 10.66 7.38 3.48
N ILE A 50 10.51 6.27 2.72
CA ILE A 50 9.34 6.07 1.86
C ILE A 50 8.07 5.97 2.71
N TRP A 51 8.13 5.20 3.82
CA TRP A 51 7.00 5.06 4.74
C TRP A 51 6.62 6.39 5.41
N GLU A 52 7.60 7.20 5.82
CA GLU A 52 7.35 8.53 6.41
C GLU A 52 6.60 9.45 5.43
N ASN A 53 6.95 9.43 4.14
CA ASN A 53 6.25 10.23 3.13
C ASN A 53 4.82 9.71 2.89
N ILE A 54 4.63 8.38 2.83
CA ILE A 54 3.30 7.76 2.76
C ILE A 54 2.47 8.17 3.98
N GLN A 55 3.04 8.06 5.17
CA GLN A 55 2.38 8.45 6.41
C GLN A 55 1.99 9.92 6.40
N SER A 56 2.91 10.80 6.04
CA SER A 56 2.69 12.26 6.05
C SER A 56 1.54 12.67 5.13
N ASP A 57 1.50 12.12 3.92
CA ASP A 57 0.48 12.48 2.95
C ASP A 57 -0.88 11.86 3.28
N LEU A 58 -0.90 10.58 3.62
CA LEU A 58 -2.14 9.89 3.96
C LEU A 58 -2.76 10.41 5.26
N ASP A 59 -1.94 10.73 6.28
CA ASP A 59 -2.39 11.34 7.54
C ASP A 59 -3.06 12.70 7.31
N LYS A 60 -2.51 13.49 6.38
CA LYS A 60 -3.13 14.76 5.98
C LYS A 60 -4.52 14.52 5.38
N ARG A 61 -4.66 13.57 4.44
CA ARG A 61 -5.94 13.21 3.82
C ARG A 61 -6.96 12.74 4.88
N PHE A 62 -6.53 11.98 5.88
CA PHE A 62 -7.38 11.58 7.00
C PHE A 62 -7.86 12.78 7.81
N LYS A 63 -6.96 13.67 8.21
CA LYS A 63 -7.29 14.88 8.98
C LYS A 63 -8.24 15.81 8.24
N ASP A 64 -8.12 15.91 6.92
CA ASP A 64 -9.04 16.66 6.07
C ASP A 64 -10.48 16.11 6.13
N THR A 65 -10.68 14.85 6.57
CA THR A 65 -11.98 14.22 6.82
C THR A 65 -12.41 14.23 8.30
N GLY A 66 -11.67 14.91 9.18
CA GLY A 66 -11.97 15.02 10.60
C GLY A 66 -11.44 13.87 11.47
N VAL A 67 -10.47 13.10 10.98
CA VAL A 67 -9.82 12.03 11.76
C VAL A 67 -8.84 12.63 12.76
N GLU A 68 -8.85 12.09 13.99
CA GLU A 68 -7.90 12.41 15.05
C GLU A 68 -6.98 11.21 15.34
N ASN A 69 -5.68 11.47 15.48
CA ASN A 69 -4.72 10.42 15.83
C ASN A 69 -4.72 10.15 17.32
N VAL A 70 -4.68 8.86 17.67
CA VAL A 70 -4.53 8.35 19.04
C VAL A 70 -3.41 7.32 19.11
N TYR A 71 -3.05 6.88 20.29
CA TYR A 71 -2.14 5.75 20.47
C TYR A 71 -2.63 4.86 21.61
N LEU A 72 -2.86 3.59 21.31
CA LEU A 72 -3.30 2.55 22.26
C LEU A 72 -2.14 1.60 22.59
N PRO A 73 -2.15 0.94 23.75
CA PRO A 73 -1.09 0.02 24.16
C PRO A 73 -0.89 -1.15 23.20
N VAL A 74 0.34 -1.67 23.13
CA VAL A 74 0.69 -2.81 22.29
C VAL A 74 0.14 -4.14 22.84
N LEU A 75 -0.10 -4.23 24.15
CA LEU A 75 -0.55 -5.44 24.84
C LEU A 75 -2.07 -5.45 25.00
N ILE A 76 -2.68 -6.58 24.68
CA ILE A 76 -4.10 -6.84 24.86
C ILE A 76 -4.25 -7.98 25.87
N PRO A 77 -4.98 -7.79 27.01
CA PRO A 77 -5.30 -8.87 27.91
C PRO A 77 -6.13 -9.96 27.21
N GLU A 78 -5.87 -11.23 27.53
CA GLU A 78 -6.61 -12.36 26.96
C GLU A 78 -8.12 -12.23 27.23
N SER A 79 -8.51 -11.81 28.43
CA SER A 79 -9.91 -11.57 28.81
C SER A 79 -10.61 -10.52 27.95
N LEU A 80 -9.85 -9.53 27.45
CA LEU A 80 -10.38 -8.51 26.55
C LEU A 80 -10.58 -9.07 25.14
N LEU A 81 -9.62 -9.86 24.66
CA LEU A 81 -9.68 -10.50 23.35
C LEU A 81 -10.86 -11.49 23.25
N GLN A 82 -11.19 -12.18 24.36
CA GLN A 82 -12.27 -13.19 24.40
C GLN A 82 -13.68 -12.60 24.35
N LYS A 83 -13.85 -11.29 24.42
CA LYS A 83 -15.18 -10.67 24.37
C LYS A 83 -15.85 -10.77 23.01
N GLU A 84 -15.05 -10.84 21.93
CA GLU A 84 -15.54 -10.97 20.56
C GLU A 84 -15.06 -12.31 19.97
N LYS A 85 -15.95 -13.30 19.97
CA LYS A 85 -15.63 -14.69 19.62
C LYS A 85 -15.22 -14.85 18.16
N ASP A 86 -15.94 -14.23 17.24
CA ASP A 86 -15.68 -14.37 15.80
C ASP A 86 -14.34 -13.75 15.40
N HIS A 87 -13.98 -12.64 16.04
CA HIS A 87 -12.68 -12.00 15.88
C HIS A 87 -11.54 -12.88 16.41
N ILE A 88 -11.74 -13.54 17.56
CA ILE A 88 -10.77 -14.48 18.12
C ILE A 88 -10.54 -15.66 17.19
N GLU A 89 -11.58 -16.27 16.66
CA GLU A 89 -11.48 -17.43 15.77
C GLU A 89 -10.65 -17.08 14.51
N GLY A 90 -10.76 -15.86 14.00
CA GLY A 90 -9.95 -15.37 12.87
C GLY A 90 -8.48 -15.15 13.19
N PHE A 91 -8.14 -14.65 14.39
CA PHE A 91 -6.76 -14.29 14.76
C PHE A 91 -6.07 -15.24 15.74
N ALA A 92 -6.79 -16.12 16.44
CA ALA A 92 -6.22 -16.99 17.47
C ALA A 92 -4.98 -17.79 17.03
N PRO A 93 -4.86 -18.28 15.79
CA PRO A 93 -3.67 -18.98 15.33
C PRO A 93 -2.44 -18.10 15.13
N GLU A 94 -2.61 -16.77 15.05
CA GLU A 94 -1.59 -15.81 14.63
C GLU A 94 -1.15 -14.84 15.74
N VAL A 95 -1.64 -14.97 16.96
CA VAL A 95 -1.23 -14.09 18.06
C VAL A 95 0.05 -14.57 18.73
N ALA A 96 0.92 -13.62 19.10
CA ALA A 96 2.06 -13.86 19.97
C ALA A 96 1.69 -13.56 21.42
N TRP A 97 1.95 -14.50 22.32
CA TRP A 97 1.59 -14.40 23.73
C TRP A 97 2.75 -13.97 24.60
N VAL A 98 2.51 -13.00 25.49
CA VAL A 98 3.39 -12.59 26.57
C VAL A 98 2.88 -13.25 27.84
N THR A 99 3.72 -14.11 28.42
CA THR A 99 3.38 -14.95 29.58
C THR A 99 4.11 -14.59 30.86
N HIS A 100 5.17 -13.77 30.76
CA HIS A 100 6.01 -13.33 31.87
C HIS A 100 6.20 -11.82 31.86
N GLY A 101 6.21 -11.22 33.06
CA GLY A 101 6.67 -9.85 33.32
C GLY A 101 8.00 -9.91 34.07
N GLY A 102 9.10 -9.64 33.35
CA GLY A 102 10.43 -9.96 33.87
C GLY A 102 10.62 -11.47 34.02
N ALA A 103 10.99 -11.94 35.22
CA ALA A 103 11.17 -13.37 35.52
C ALA A 103 9.89 -14.05 36.06
N GLU A 104 8.84 -13.30 36.36
CA GLU A 104 7.64 -13.82 37.00
C GLU A 104 6.53 -14.12 35.98
N PRO A 105 5.83 -15.27 36.10
CA PRO A 105 4.64 -15.55 35.31
C PRO A 105 3.55 -14.52 35.57
N LEU A 106 2.88 -14.09 34.48
CA LEU A 106 1.70 -13.21 34.61
C LEU A 106 0.50 -14.04 35.12
N GLN A 107 -0.38 -13.39 35.89
CA GLN A 107 -1.65 -13.98 36.32
C GLN A 107 -2.61 -14.19 35.14
N GLU A 108 -2.56 -13.29 34.17
CA GLU A 108 -3.25 -13.35 32.90
C GLU A 108 -2.23 -13.10 31.79
N ARG A 109 -2.24 -13.89 30.73
CA ARG A 109 -1.37 -13.64 29.57
C ARG A 109 -1.91 -12.51 28.71
N PHE A 110 -1.00 -11.82 28.06
CA PHE A 110 -1.34 -10.76 27.10
C PHE A 110 -0.92 -11.19 25.70
N CYS A 111 -1.64 -10.78 24.67
CA CYS A 111 -1.13 -10.87 23.31
C CYS A 111 -0.53 -9.54 22.85
N ILE A 112 0.47 -9.64 21.98
CA ILE A 112 0.90 -8.48 21.21
C ILE A 112 -0.19 -8.25 20.14
N ARG A 113 -0.72 -7.03 20.03
CA ARG A 113 -1.85 -6.71 19.18
C ARG A 113 -1.66 -7.18 17.72
N PRO A 114 -2.56 -8.01 17.17
CA PRO A 114 -2.63 -8.30 15.74
C PRO A 114 -3.43 -7.24 14.98
N THR A 115 -4.30 -6.53 15.68
CA THR A 115 -5.17 -5.40 15.32
C THR A 115 -5.77 -4.84 16.62
N SER A 116 -6.46 -3.72 16.62
CA SER A 116 -6.80 -3.00 17.86
C SER A 116 -8.31 -2.77 18.10
N GLU A 117 -9.22 -3.39 17.35
CA GLU A 117 -10.67 -3.23 17.51
C GLU A 117 -11.08 -3.34 18.98
N THR A 118 -10.64 -4.40 19.66
CA THR A 118 -10.98 -4.66 21.07
C THR A 118 -10.47 -3.58 22.02
N LEU A 119 -9.31 -2.97 21.71
CA LEU A 119 -8.75 -1.87 22.51
C LEU A 119 -9.56 -0.59 22.32
N PHE A 120 -9.95 -0.25 21.09
CA PHE A 120 -10.80 0.89 20.80
C PHE A 120 -12.15 0.74 21.50
N CYS A 121 -12.80 -0.40 21.35
CA CYS A 121 -14.07 -0.70 22.02
C CYS A 121 -13.95 -0.60 23.55
N ALA A 122 -12.85 -1.07 24.15
CA ALA A 122 -12.62 -0.96 25.59
C ALA A 122 -12.47 0.49 26.08
N VAL A 123 -11.95 1.40 25.24
CA VAL A 123 -11.91 2.83 25.56
C VAL A 123 -13.29 3.44 25.41
N TRP A 124 -13.99 3.17 24.31
CA TRP A 124 -15.30 3.75 24.03
C TRP A 124 -16.38 3.31 25.02
N SER A 125 -16.34 2.06 25.47
CA SER A 125 -17.27 1.58 26.52
C SER A 125 -17.20 2.38 27.82
N LYS A 126 -16.12 3.11 28.07
CA LYS A 126 -15.92 3.97 29.24
C LYS A 126 -16.15 5.45 28.98
N THR A 127 -16.04 5.88 27.71
CA THR A 127 -16.00 7.31 27.35
C THR A 127 -17.21 7.79 26.58
N VAL A 128 -18.01 6.87 26.02
CA VAL A 128 -19.24 7.20 25.29
C VAL A 128 -20.44 7.02 26.20
N GLN A 129 -21.21 8.08 26.42
CA GLN A 129 -22.38 8.09 27.27
C GLN A 129 -23.59 8.76 26.61
N SER A 130 -23.35 9.72 25.72
CA SER A 130 -24.42 10.48 25.08
C SER A 130 -24.13 10.72 23.60
N TYR A 131 -25.18 11.08 22.84
CA TYR A 131 -25.08 11.45 21.43
C TYR A 131 -24.08 12.57 21.16
N ARG A 132 -23.71 13.38 22.17
CA ARG A 132 -22.70 14.44 22.06
C ARG A 132 -21.29 13.93 21.98
N ASP A 133 -21.06 12.67 22.37
CA ASP A 133 -19.77 12.02 22.33
C ASP A 133 -19.45 11.42 20.95
N LEU A 134 -20.44 11.40 20.03
CA LEU A 134 -20.37 10.80 18.71
C LEU A 134 -20.33 11.88 17.60
N PRO A 135 -19.73 11.59 16.45
CA PRO A 135 -18.96 10.38 16.19
C PRO A 135 -17.57 10.41 16.84
N LYS A 136 -16.97 9.22 17.09
CA LYS A 136 -15.52 9.10 17.34
C LYS A 136 -14.87 8.63 16.06
N VAL A 137 -13.88 9.39 15.60
CA VAL A 137 -13.20 9.11 14.32
C VAL A 137 -11.70 9.12 14.55
N TRP A 138 -11.17 7.97 14.95
CA TRP A 138 -9.79 7.87 15.42
C TRP A 138 -8.94 6.99 14.51
N ASN A 139 -7.65 7.30 14.47
CA ASN A 139 -6.63 6.56 13.75
C ASN A 139 -5.38 6.40 14.62
N GLN A 140 -4.65 5.31 14.47
CA GLN A 140 -3.31 5.19 15.03
C GLN A 140 -2.31 4.68 13.99
N TRP A 141 -1.13 5.26 14.03
CA TRP A 141 0.07 4.78 13.34
C TRP A 141 0.86 3.92 14.29
N CYS A 142 1.04 2.65 13.97
CA CYS A 142 1.66 1.72 14.90
C CYS A 142 2.23 0.48 14.18
N SER A 143 2.88 -0.40 14.95
CA SER A 143 3.16 -1.76 14.52
C SER A 143 2.13 -2.72 15.08
N VAL A 144 1.92 -3.83 14.36
CA VAL A 144 1.17 -5.01 14.78
C VAL A 144 1.97 -6.26 14.51
N LEU A 145 1.61 -7.36 15.19
CA LEU A 145 2.31 -8.62 15.04
C LEU A 145 1.30 -9.74 14.77
N ARG A 146 1.51 -10.44 13.63
CA ARG A 146 0.77 -11.62 13.21
C ARG A 146 1.75 -12.75 12.96
N TRP A 147 1.58 -13.89 13.64
CA TRP A 147 2.57 -14.98 13.61
C TRP A 147 2.48 -15.80 12.32
N GLU A 148 2.79 -15.15 11.21
CA GLU A 148 2.79 -15.74 9.88
C GLU A 148 3.79 -16.88 9.73
N LYS A 149 3.38 -17.97 9.08
CA LYS A 149 4.24 -19.13 8.80
C LYS A 149 5.22 -18.84 7.67
N THR A 150 4.73 -18.23 6.59
CA THR A 150 5.51 -17.85 5.40
C THR A 150 5.60 -16.34 5.33
N THR A 151 6.82 -15.81 5.16
CA THR A 151 7.05 -14.38 5.16
C THR A 151 7.81 -13.94 3.89
N ARG A 152 7.51 -12.73 3.44
CA ARG A 152 8.18 -12.05 2.33
C ARG A 152 8.27 -10.56 2.64
N PRO A 153 9.43 -9.90 2.49
CA PRO A 153 9.61 -8.49 2.84
C PRO A 153 8.47 -7.61 2.32
N PHE A 154 7.95 -6.73 3.16
CA PHE A 154 6.80 -5.84 2.96
C PHE A 154 5.46 -6.54 2.69
N LEU A 155 5.41 -7.60 1.88
CA LEU A 155 4.17 -8.25 1.44
C LEU A 155 3.49 -9.05 2.53
N ARG A 156 4.28 -9.80 3.30
CA ARG A 156 3.83 -10.63 4.41
C ARG A 156 4.94 -10.73 5.46
N SER A 157 4.83 -9.96 6.51
CA SER A 157 5.78 -9.93 7.63
C SER A 157 5.07 -10.30 8.93
N ARG A 158 5.82 -10.81 9.92
CA ARG A 158 5.25 -11.06 11.26
C ARG A 158 4.96 -9.76 11.98
N GLU A 159 5.93 -8.86 12.01
CA GLU A 159 5.74 -7.49 12.46
C GLU A 159 5.76 -6.57 11.24
N PHE A 160 4.81 -5.64 11.18
CA PHE A 160 4.75 -4.64 10.14
C PHE A 160 4.18 -3.33 10.67
N LEU A 161 4.56 -2.24 10.01
CA LEU A 161 4.02 -0.92 10.28
C LEU A 161 2.74 -0.73 9.46
N TRP A 162 1.78 -0.07 10.08
CA TRP A 162 0.53 0.27 9.42
C TRP A 162 -0.13 1.48 10.06
N GLN A 163 -1.22 1.90 9.49
CA GLN A 163 -2.24 2.67 10.18
C GLN A 163 -3.52 1.82 10.28
N GLU A 164 -4.23 2.01 11.35
CA GLU A 164 -5.57 1.48 11.54
C GLU A 164 -6.46 2.60 12.06
N GLY A 165 -7.52 2.87 11.31
CA GLY A 165 -8.56 3.79 11.72
C GLY A 165 -9.74 3.02 12.26
N HIS A 166 -10.35 3.53 13.33
CA HIS A 166 -11.54 2.96 13.94
C HIS A 166 -12.51 4.08 14.29
N THR A 167 -13.79 3.88 13.99
CA THR A 167 -14.81 4.88 14.26
C THR A 167 -16.07 4.28 14.83
N ILE A 168 -16.82 5.09 15.58
CA ILE A 168 -18.19 4.77 15.97
C ILE A 168 -19.11 5.93 15.69
N HIS A 169 -20.31 5.60 15.22
CA HIS A 169 -21.34 6.54 14.76
C HIS A 169 -22.68 6.25 15.41
N ALA A 170 -23.55 7.28 15.42
CA ALA A 170 -24.88 7.14 15.97
C ALA A 170 -25.83 6.33 15.08
N THR A 171 -25.65 6.39 13.75
CA THR A 171 -26.54 5.71 12.80
C THR A 171 -25.78 4.79 11.87
N TYR A 172 -26.52 3.85 11.28
CA TYR A 172 -26.04 2.93 10.27
C TYR A 172 -25.50 3.69 9.05
N GLU A 173 -26.26 4.67 8.59
CA GLU A 173 -25.96 5.46 7.40
C GLU A 173 -24.66 6.26 7.56
N GLU A 174 -24.46 6.91 8.71
CA GLU A 174 -23.21 7.64 9.01
C GLU A 174 -21.99 6.71 8.97
N ALA A 175 -22.11 5.52 9.52
CA ALA A 175 -21.02 4.54 9.54
C ALA A 175 -20.75 3.96 8.12
N GLU A 176 -21.81 3.67 7.35
CA GLU A 176 -21.66 3.21 5.98
C GLU A 176 -21.01 4.28 5.09
N GLU A 177 -21.44 5.54 5.19
CA GLU A 177 -20.83 6.68 4.49
C GLU A 177 -19.36 6.83 4.86
N ARG A 178 -19.01 6.72 6.15
CA ARG A 178 -17.60 6.76 6.61
C ARG A 178 -16.79 5.62 6.01
N THR A 179 -17.32 4.41 5.97
CA THR A 179 -16.64 3.25 5.36
C THR A 179 -16.30 3.51 3.89
N LYS A 180 -17.26 4.01 3.11
CA LYS A 180 -17.08 4.33 1.69
C LYS A 180 -16.13 5.52 1.48
N LEU A 181 -16.20 6.54 2.37
CA LEU A 181 -15.30 7.68 2.31
C LEU A 181 -13.84 7.26 2.51
N MET A 182 -13.54 6.42 3.49
CA MET A 182 -12.17 5.98 3.75
C MET A 182 -11.64 5.06 2.64
N TRP A 183 -12.49 4.19 2.09
CA TRP A 183 -12.17 3.42 0.90
C TRP A 183 -11.81 4.33 -0.29
N LYS A 184 -12.57 5.40 -0.52
CA LYS A 184 -12.27 6.38 -1.57
C LYS A 184 -10.96 7.12 -1.31
N VAL A 185 -10.69 7.52 -0.07
CA VAL A 185 -9.42 8.17 0.31
C VAL A 185 -8.23 7.27 -0.03
N TYR A 186 -8.31 5.98 0.23
CA TYR A 186 -7.27 5.03 -0.15
C TYR A 186 -7.10 4.91 -1.66
N LYS A 187 -8.22 4.80 -2.39
CA LYS A 187 -8.18 4.72 -3.85
C LYS A 187 -7.50 5.95 -4.44
N ASP A 188 -7.96 7.14 -4.05
CA ASP A 188 -7.41 8.40 -4.54
C ASP A 188 -5.91 8.52 -4.19
N PHE A 189 -5.51 8.21 -2.95
CA PHE A 189 -4.11 8.24 -2.53
C PHE A 189 -3.22 7.28 -3.36
N VAL A 190 -3.66 6.05 -3.55
CA VAL A 190 -2.87 5.03 -4.26
C VAL A 190 -2.75 5.37 -5.75
N GLU A 191 -3.81 5.87 -6.36
CA GLU A 191 -3.80 6.27 -7.77
C GLU A 191 -3.02 7.57 -8.01
N GLU A 192 -3.23 8.59 -7.17
CA GLU A 192 -2.65 9.93 -7.37
C GLU A 192 -1.19 10.00 -6.92
N ASP A 193 -0.87 9.51 -5.71
CA ASP A 193 0.46 9.72 -5.12
C ASP A 193 1.40 8.55 -5.34
N LEU A 194 0.88 7.33 -5.39
CA LEU A 194 1.68 6.15 -5.70
C LEU A 194 1.68 5.78 -7.18
N ALA A 195 0.87 6.48 -8.01
CA ALA A 195 0.71 6.21 -9.43
C ALA A 195 0.34 4.73 -9.73
N ILE A 196 -0.44 4.08 -8.85
CA ILE A 196 -0.84 2.68 -8.97
C ILE A 196 -2.35 2.62 -9.24
N PRO A 197 -2.78 2.26 -10.46
CA PRO A 197 -4.19 2.02 -10.75
C PRO A 197 -4.68 0.75 -10.06
N VAL A 198 -5.93 0.76 -9.60
CA VAL A 198 -6.53 -0.35 -8.85
C VAL A 198 -7.90 -0.74 -9.39
N VAL A 199 -8.28 -2.00 -9.25
CA VAL A 199 -9.69 -2.40 -9.24
C VAL A 199 -10.21 -2.24 -7.81
N ALA A 200 -11.43 -1.75 -7.68
CA ALA A 200 -11.96 -1.33 -6.40
C ALA A 200 -13.43 -1.73 -6.26
N GLY A 201 -13.82 -2.23 -5.09
CA GLY A 201 -15.17 -2.70 -4.86
C GLY A 201 -15.36 -3.36 -3.50
N ARG A 202 -16.47 -4.10 -3.38
CA ARG A 202 -16.84 -4.83 -2.16
C ARG A 202 -16.37 -6.28 -2.25
N LYS A 203 -15.90 -6.84 -1.14
CA LYS A 203 -15.56 -8.26 -0.99
C LYS A 203 -16.82 -9.13 -0.99
N THR A 204 -16.66 -10.39 -1.42
CA THR A 204 -17.68 -11.43 -1.21
C THR A 204 -17.72 -11.86 0.26
N GLU A 205 -18.77 -12.61 0.65
CA GLU A 205 -18.92 -13.09 2.02
C GLU A 205 -17.73 -13.95 2.49
N SER A 206 -17.17 -14.78 1.60
CA SER A 206 -16.03 -15.65 1.90
C SER A 206 -14.69 -14.88 2.05
N GLU A 207 -14.56 -13.73 1.42
CA GLU A 207 -13.30 -12.95 1.38
C GLU A 207 -13.34 -11.69 2.24
N LYS A 208 -14.49 -11.37 2.87
CA LYS A 208 -14.60 -10.21 3.77
C LYS A 208 -13.83 -10.42 5.07
N PHE A 209 -13.52 -9.33 5.75
CA PHE A 209 -12.85 -9.37 7.05
C PHE A 209 -13.75 -10.04 8.12
N ALA A 210 -13.16 -10.89 8.96
CA ALA A 210 -13.88 -11.62 10.00
C ALA A 210 -14.59 -10.65 10.97
N GLY A 211 -15.90 -10.83 11.15
CA GLY A 211 -16.74 -9.96 11.98
C GLY A 211 -17.29 -8.73 11.26
N ALA A 212 -16.83 -8.38 10.07
CA ALA A 212 -17.41 -7.28 9.29
C ALA A 212 -18.70 -7.70 8.59
N GLN A 213 -19.66 -6.78 8.49
CA GLN A 213 -20.84 -6.95 7.64
C GLN A 213 -20.46 -6.73 6.17
N ASP A 214 -19.69 -5.68 5.89
CA ASP A 214 -19.14 -5.38 4.55
C ASP A 214 -17.66 -5.03 4.64
N THR A 215 -16.91 -5.40 3.59
CA THR A 215 -15.51 -5.03 3.40
C THR A 215 -15.34 -4.45 2.01
N TYR A 216 -14.86 -3.21 1.93
CA TYR A 216 -14.44 -2.57 0.70
C TYR A 216 -12.93 -2.69 0.54
N THR A 217 -12.47 -2.94 -0.68
CA THR A 217 -11.07 -3.19 -1.01
C THR A 217 -10.61 -2.38 -2.22
N ILE A 218 -9.31 -2.14 -2.29
CA ILE A 218 -8.61 -1.76 -3.51
C ILE A 218 -7.55 -2.82 -3.80
N GLU A 219 -7.53 -3.31 -5.04
CA GLU A 219 -6.67 -4.40 -5.49
C GLU A 219 -5.78 -3.91 -6.62
N ALA A 220 -4.48 -3.88 -6.40
CA ALA A 220 -3.51 -3.56 -7.43
C ALA A 220 -3.07 -4.82 -8.18
N LEU A 221 -2.70 -4.66 -9.45
CA LEU A 221 -2.14 -5.76 -10.25
C LEU A 221 -0.62 -5.66 -10.27
N MET A 222 0.04 -6.70 -9.81
CA MET A 222 1.49 -6.79 -9.83
C MET A 222 1.99 -7.23 -11.21
N HIS A 223 3.25 -6.96 -11.51
CA HIS A 223 3.82 -7.21 -12.84
C HIS A 223 3.84 -8.70 -13.24
N ASP A 224 3.81 -9.62 -12.27
CA ASP A 224 3.67 -11.06 -12.51
C ASP A 224 2.22 -11.51 -12.72
N GLY A 225 1.27 -10.57 -12.74
CA GLY A 225 -0.15 -10.80 -12.96
C GLY A 225 -0.92 -11.29 -11.73
N GLN A 226 -0.36 -11.18 -10.53
CA GLN A 226 -1.06 -11.47 -9.29
C GLN A 226 -1.68 -10.21 -8.69
N ALA A 227 -2.84 -10.36 -8.05
CA ALA A 227 -3.52 -9.29 -7.33
C ALA A 227 -2.90 -9.07 -5.95
N LEU A 228 -2.77 -7.82 -5.55
CA LEU A 228 -2.36 -7.44 -4.22
C LEU A 228 -3.43 -6.55 -3.57
N GLN A 229 -4.07 -7.07 -2.51
CA GLN A 229 -4.93 -6.25 -1.66
C GLN A 229 -4.09 -5.15 -1.02
N SER A 230 -4.35 -3.91 -1.41
CA SER A 230 -3.52 -2.77 -1.07
C SER A 230 -4.03 -2.02 0.15
N ALA A 231 -5.35 -1.91 0.33
CA ALA A 231 -5.99 -1.37 1.52
C ALA A 231 -7.44 -1.85 1.60
N THR A 232 -8.01 -1.79 2.81
CA THR A 232 -9.41 -2.16 3.06
C THR A 232 -10.10 -1.19 4.00
N SER A 233 -11.41 -1.08 3.85
CA SER A 233 -12.30 -0.35 4.74
C SER A 233 -13.49 -1.26 5.10
N HIS A 234 -13.78 -1.38 6.39
CA HIS A 234 -14.73 -2.35 6.92
C HIS A 234 -15.90 -1.67 7.60
N PHE A 235 -17.09 -2.18 7.39
CA PHE A 235 -18.29 -1.85 8.12
C PHE A 235 -18.65 -3.01 9.02
N PHE A 236 -18.63 -2.82 10.34
CA PHE A 236 -18.94 -3.87 11.32
C PHE A 236 -20.41 -3.85 11.78
N GLY A 237 -21.13 -2.78 11.48
CA GLY A 237 -22.44 -2.60 12.10
C GLY A 237 -22.31 -2.38 13.61
N ASN A 238 -23.12 -3.08 14.40
CA ASN A 238 -23.15 -2.95 15.86
C ASN A 238 -22.60 -4.20 16.59
N SER A 239 -22.08 -5.21 15.91
CA SER A 239 -21.64 -6.47 16.53
C SER A 239 -20.54 -6.28 17.59
N PHE A 240 -19.47 -5.58 17.26
CA PHE A 240 -18.40 -5.25 18.21
C PHE A 240 -18.87 -4.30 19.32
N PRO A 241 -19.52 -3.17 19.02
CA PRO A 241 -20.08 -2.30 20.04
C PRO A 241 -21.00 -3.01 21.03
N ASP A 242 -21.87 -3.91 20.59
CA ASP A 242 -22.78 -4.66 21.44
C ASP A 242 -22.03 -5.65 22.35
N ALA A 243 -21.00 -6.34 21.84
CA ALA A 243 -20.14 -7.22 22.64
C ALA A 243 -19.40 -6.49 23.77
N PHE A 244 -19.13 -5.18 23.59
CA PHE A 244 -18.49 -4.32 24.58
C PHE A 244 -19.46 -3.42 25.35
N ASP A 245 -20.78 -3.59 25.14
CA ASP A 245 -21.86 -2.79 25.75
C ASP A 245 -21.68 -1.28 25.53
N ILE A 246 -21.27 -0.88 24.33
CA ILE A 246 -21.09 0.52 23.97
C ILE A 246 -22.45 1.09 23.55
N LYS A 247 -23.00 1.93 24.40
CA LYS A 247 -24.29 2.59 24.20
C LYS A 247 -24.22 4.07 24.50
N TYR A 248 -25.07 4.82 23.83
CA TYR A 248 -25.23 6.24 24.08
C TYR A 248 -26.70 6.58 24.37
N ALA A 249 -26.92 7.60 25.21
CA ALA A 249 -28.24 8.17 25.41
C ALA A 249 -28.51 9.25 24.33
N ASP A 250 -29.65 9.16 23.68
CA ASP A 250 -30.12 10.16 22.74
C ASP A 250 -30.67 11.41 23.46
N LYS A 251 -31.28 12.33 22.70
CA LYS A 251 -31.88 13.56 23.24
C LYS A 251 -33.07 13.31 24.17
N ASN A 252 -33.68 12.13 24.11
CA ASN A 252 -34.82 11.72 24.90
C ASN A 252 -34.40 10.83 26.10
N ASN A 253 -33.08 10.62 26.31
CA ASN A 253 -32.51 9.68 27.26
C ASN A 253 -32.82 8.20 26.95
N GLU A 254 -33.09 7.85 25.69
CA GLU A 254 -33.18 6.49 25.22
C GLU A 254 -31.81 5.95 24.87
N LEU A 255 -31.51 4.68 25.25
CA LEU A 255 -30.23 4.05 24.99
C LEU A 255 -30.22 3.38 23.63
N HIS A 256 -29.19 3.66 22.84
CA HIS A 256 -28.95 3.13 21.51
C HIS A 256 -27.55 2.54 21.40
N SER A 257 -27.41 1.47 20.61
CA SER A 257 -26.11 0.96 20.18
C SER A 257 -25.47 1.90 19.17
N VAL A 258 -24.15 1.88 19.08
CA VAL A 258 -23.37 2.59 18.04
C VAL A 258 -23.05 1.65 16.89
N TYR A 259 -22.65 2.22 15.75
CA TYR A 259 -22.19 1.48 14.56
C TYR A 259 -20.72 1.73 14.33
N GLU A 260 -19.96 0.64 14.15
CA GLU A 260 -18.50 0.67 14.07
C GLU A 260 -18.00 0.51 12.63
N THR A 261 -16.90 1.20 12.31
CA THR A 261 -16.12 1.01 11.08
C THR A 261 -14.65 0.94 11.38
N SER A 262 -13.88 0.29 10.50
CA SER A 262 -12.41 0.38 10.52
C SER A 262 -11.82 0.46 9.11
N TRP A 263 -10.59 0.94 9.01
CA TRP A 263 -9.83 0.94 7.76
C TRP A 263 -8.34 0.79 8.02
N GLY A 264 -7.63 0.13 7.09
CA GLY A 264 -6.21 -0.16 7.29
C GLY A 264 -5.40 -0.18 5.99
N LEU A 265 -4.16 0.38 6.08
CA LEU A 265 -3.13 0.30 5.07
C LEU A 265 -1.79 0.06 5.77
N SER A 266 -1.00 -0.86 5.23
CA SER A 266 0.28 -1.26 5.81
C SER A 266 1.46 -0.99 4.87
N THR A 267 2.66 -1.22 5.37
CA THR A 267 3.89 -1.20 4.57
C THR A 267 3.90 -2.19 3.40
N ARG A 268 2.88 -3.06 3.26
CA ARG A 268 2.63 -3.86 2.04
C ARG A 268 2.57 -2.98 0.78
N ILE A 269 2.12 -1.74 0.91
CA ILE A 269 2.03 -0.81 -0.21
C ILE A 269 3.41 -0.45 -0.80
N ILE A 270 4.49 -0.52 -0.01
CA ILE A 270 5.87 -0.38 -0.52
C ILE A 270 6.20 -1.54 -1.46
N GLY A 271 5.75 -2.75 -1.12
CA GLY A 271 5.86 -3.91 -2.01
C GLY A 271 5.12 -3.69 -3.33
N ALA A 272 3.93 -3.09 -3.29
CA ALA A 272 3.19 -2.74 -4.50
C ALA A 272 3.97 -1.73 -5.38
N ILE A 273 4.55 -0.68 -4.79
CA ILE A 273 5.36 0.31 -5.52
C ILE A 273 6.52 -0.38 -6.24
N ILE A 274 7.25 -1.28 -5.55
CA ILE A 274 8.36 -2.05 -6.13
C ILE A 274 7.87 -2.87 -7.32
N MET A 275 6.79 -3.65 -7.14
CA MET A 275 6.32 -4.62 -8.13
C MET A 275 5.62 -3.98 -9.33
N VAL A 276 5.01 -2.81 -9.17
CA VAL A 276 4.33 -2.10 -10.26
C VAL A 276 5.31 -1.27 -11.09
N HIS A 277 6.20 -0.53 -10.44
CA HIS A 277 7.04 0.46 -11.13
C HIS A 277 8.47 0.01 -11.36
N GLY A 278 9.03 -0.85 -10.48
CA GLY A 278 10.42 -1.28 -10.57
C GLY A 278 10.77 -1.98 -11.88
N ASP A 279 12.04 -1.90 -12.26
CA ASP A 279 12.59 -2.51 -13.47
C ASP A 279 13.91 -3.27 -13.18
N ASP A 280 14.58 -3.74 -14.22
CA ASP A 280 15.85 -4.46 -14.11
C ASP A 280 17.05 -3.59 -13.68
N SER A 281 16.85 -2.29 -13.45
CA SER A 281 17.83 -1.39 -12.84
C SER A 281 17.52 -1.05 -11.39
N GLY A 282 16.42 -1.53 -10.83
CA GLY A 282 16.04 -1.35 -9.45
C GLY A 282 14.69 -0.65 -9.24
N LEU A 283 14.59 0.19 -8.21
CA LEU A 283 13.39 0.97 -7.91
C LEU A 283 13.09 2.00 -8.98
N VAL A 284 11.79 2.30 -9.13
CA VAL A 284 11.28 3.51 -9.79
C VAL A 284 10.25 4.11 -8.84
N LEU A 285 10.57 5.22 -8.22
CA LEU A 285 9.69 5.84 -7.23
C LEU A 285 8.86 6.96 -7.87
N PRO A 286 7.54 6.96 -7.63
CA PRO A 286 6.72 8.12 -7.95
C PRO A 286 7.24 9.38 -7.25
N PRO A 287 7.38 10.50 -7.96
CA PRO A 287 7.96 11.73 -7.42
C PRO A 287 7.30 12.22 -6.13
N ARG A 288 5.98 12.04 -5.98
CA ARG A 288 5.25 12.53 -4.81
C ARG A 288 5.70 11.89 -3.52
N ILE A 289 6.02 10.57 -3.55
CA ILE A 289 6.43 9.84 -2.34
C ILE A 289 7.94 9.56 -2.26
N ALA A 290 8.72 9.89 -3.29
CA ALA A 290 10.17 9.65 -3.30
C ALA A 290 10.87 10.46 -2.20
N PRO A 291 11.66 9.84 -1.30
CA PRO A 291 12.39 10.57 -0.25
C PRO A 291 13.40 11.59 -0.80
N VAL A 292 13.93 11.29 -1.98
CA VAL A 292 14.77 12.19 -2.78
C VAL A 292 14.15 12.27 -4.17
N GLN A 293 13.74 13.45 -4.58
CA GLN A 293 13.14 13.68 -5.90
C GLN A 293 14.17 13.88 -7.00
N THR A 294 15.31 14.49 -6.63
CA THR A 294 16.42 14.70 -7.56
C THR A 294 17.76 14.58 -6.84
N ARG A 295 18.74 14.05 -7.56
CA ARG A 295 20.14 13.97 -7.09
C ARG A 295 21.02 14.81 -7.99
N VAL A 296 21.68 15.83 -7.44
CA VAL A 296 22.70 16.60 -8.15
C VAL A 296 23.99 15.79 -8.21
N ILE A 297 24.53 15.59 -9.40
CA ILE A 297 25.78 14.83 -9.63
C ILE A 297 26.77 15.72 -10.36
N PRO A 298 27.78 16.27 -9.64
CA PRO A 298 28.85 17.04 -10.25
C PRO A 298 29.77 16.12 -11.07
N ILE A 299 29.92 16.45 -12.34
CA ILE A 299 30.80 15.74 -13.29
C ILE A 299 32.17 16.42 -13.32
N ALA A 300 33.23 15.65 -13.08
CA ALA A 300 34.59 16.19 -12.93
C ALA A 300 34.67 17.24 -11.80
N GLN A 301 34.12 16.92 -10.64
CA GLN A 301 34.00 17.80 -9.46
C GLN A 301 35.32 18.38 -8.95
N HIS A 302 36.46 17.78 -9.32
CA HIS A 302 37.81 18.30 -9.02
C HIS A 302 38.19 19.55 -9.81
N LYS A 303 37.44 19.91 -10.87
CA LYS A 303 37.66 21.13 -11.62
C LYS A 303 37.04 22.32 -10.88
N GLU A 304 37.75 23.46 -10.99
CA GLU A 304 37.37 24.73 -10.35
C GLU A 304 35.92 25.11 -10.67
N GLY A 305 35.16 25.51 -9.63
CA GLY A 305 33.79 26.02 -9.75
C GLY A 305 32.69 24.96 -9.93
N VAL A 306 33.03 23.68 -10.23
CA VAL A 306 32.00 22.66 -10.47
C VAL A 306 31.23 22.29 -9.21
N LEU A 307 31.97 22.04 -8.12
CA LEU A 307 31.35 21.67 -6.83
C LEU A 307 30.58 22.84 -6.21
N ASP A 308 31.13 24.06 -6.33
CA ASP A 308 30.45 25.26 -5.85
C ASP A 308 29.10 25.45 -6.57
N LYS A 309 29.12 25.34 -7.89
CA LYS A 309 27.89 25.46 -8.69
C LYS A 309 26.87 24.37 -8.40
N ALA A 310 27.32 23.13 -8.17
CA ALA A 310 26.47 22.03 -7.77
C ALA A 310 25.80 22.26 -6.39
N ASN A 311 26.54 22.86 -5.44
CA ASN A 311 25.98 23.24 -4.12
C ASN A 311 25.00 24.42 -4.24
N GLU A 312 25.27 25.42 -5.08
CA GLU A 312 24.29 26.48 -5.37
C GLU A 312 22.96 25.92 -5.90
N LEU A 313 23.03 24.93 -6.81
CA LEU A 313 21.84 24.24 -7.31
C LEU A 313 21.11 23.46 -6.21
N LEU A 314 21.85 22.73 -5.39
CA LEU A 314 21.29 22.00 -4.25
C LEU A 314 20.49 22.94 -3.34
N ASP A 315 21.09 24.08 -2.97
CA ASP A 315 20.47 25.07 -2.08
C ASP A 315 19.23 25.70 -2.73
N ALA A 316 19.33 26.06 -4.02
CA ALA A 316 18.22 26.65 -4.77
C ALA A 316 17.02 25.69 -4.85
N LEU A 317 17.26 24.41 -5.15
CA LEU A 317 16.23 23.39 -5.26
C LEU A 317 15.59 23.07 -3.91
N ASN A 318 16.38 22.93 -2.85
CA ASN A 318 15.85 22.71 -1.50
C ASN A 318 15.03 23.92 -1.01
N LYS A 319 15.47 25.15 -1.32
CA LYS A 319 14.73 26.37 -1.01
C LYS A 319 13.41 26.47 -1.79
N ALA A 320 13.37 25.92 -2.99
CA ALA A 320 12.16 25.81 -3.80
C ALA A 320 11.20 24.70 -3.33
N GLY A 321 11.58 23.92 -2.31
CA GLY A 321 10.75 22.88 -1.71
C GLY A 321 10.97 21.46 -2.26
N TYR A 322 11.94 21.25 -3.14
CA TYR A 322 12.27 19.92 -3.65
C TYR A 322 13.15 19.15 -2.67
N ARG A 323 12.87 17.86 -2.49
CA ARG A 323 13.71 16.95 -1.72
C ARG A 323 14.94 16.58 -2.54
N THR A 324 16.00 17.37 -2.41
CA THR A 324 17.23 17.31 -3.22
C THR A 324 18.41 16.82 -2.39
N LYS A 325 19.25 15.97 -2.96
CA LYS A 325 20.56 15.60 -2.41
C LYS A 325 21.64 15.71 -3.48
N ILE A 326 22.88 15.92 -3.05
CA ILE A 326 24.07 15.90 -3.90
C ILE A 326 24.82 14.60 -3.70
N ASP A 327 25.45 14.09 -4.76
CA ASP A 327 26.45 13.03 -4.68
C ASP A 327 27.81 13.58 -5.10
N ASP A 328 28.53 14.11 -4.12
CA ASP A 328 29.88 14.63 -4.22
C ASP A 328 30.97 13.61 -3.85
N SER A 329 30.60 12.33 -3.74
CA SER A 329 31.56 11.27 -3.49
C SER A 329 32.62 11.16 -4.59
N GLU A 330 33.76 10.54 -4.30
CA GLU A 330 34.85 10.32 -5.27
C GLU A 330 34.59 9.17 -6.25
N LYS A 331 33.39 8.57 -6.21
CA LYS A 331 33.04 7.47 -7.11
C LYS A 331 32.90 7.97 -8.55
N SER A 332 33.08 7.05 -9.50
CA SER A 332 32.93 7.39 -10.92
C SER A 332 31.48 7.80 -11.26
N PRO A 333 31.29 8.66 -12.26
CA PRO A 333 29.95 9.06 -12.70
C PRO A 333 29.04 7.86 -13.00
N GLY A 334 29.55 6.83 -13.69
CA GLY A 334 28.79 5.62 -14.00
C GLY A 334 28.29 4.87 -12.75
N TRP A 335 29.11 4.84 -11.69
CA TRP A 335 28.69 4.27 -10.42
C TRP A 335 27.58 5.10 -9.76
N LYS A 336 27.73 6.42 -9.71
CA LYS A 336 26.71 7.33 -9.15
C LYS A 336 25.38 7.22 -9.91
N PHE A 337 25.42 7.07 -11.22
CA PHE A 337 24.22 6.88 -12.06
C PHE A 337 23.54 5.55 -11.72
N SER A 338 24.29 4.46 -11.62
CA SER A 338 23.76 3.14 -11.27
C SER A 338 23.14 3.13 -9.87
N GLU A 339 23.79 3.76 -8.89
CA GLU A 339 23.23 3.86 -7.54
C GLU A 339 21.93 4.68 -7.49
N GLN A 340 21.90 5.81 -8.21
CA GLN A 340 20.71 6.64 -8.32
C GLN A 340 19.55 5.85 -8.96
N GLU A 341 19.84 5.08 -10.02
CA GLU A 341 18.85 4.22 -10.68
C GLU A 341 18.36 3.11 -9.77
N MET A 342 19.26 2.41 -9.04
CA MET A 342 18.89 1.38 -8.07
C MET A 342 17.98 1.90 -6.96
N LEU A 343 18.27 3.10 -6.46
CA LEU A 343 17.48 3.75 -5.41
C LEU A 343 16.14 4.33 -5.93
N GLY A 344 15.90 4.30 -7.23
CA GLY A 344 14.67 4.77 -7.84
C GLY A 344 14.43 6.27 -7.75
N ILE A 345 15.47 7.07 -7.58
CA ILE A 345 15.34 8.52 -7.48
C ILE A 345 14.82 9.06 -8.81
N PRO A 346 13.68 9.79 -8.83
CA PRO A 346 12.97 10.15 -10.06
C PRO A 346 13.81 10.89 -11.10
N THR A 347 14.73 11.76 -10.65
CA THR A 347 15.61 12.50 -11.54
C THR A 347 17.03 12.59 -10.99
N ARG A 348 18.01 12.77 -11.88
CA ARG A 348 19.32 13.30 -11.53
C ARG A 348 19.64 14.53 -12.36
N ILE A 349 20.40 15.43 -11.80
CA ILE A 349 20.91 16.62 -12.48
C ILE A 349 22.42 16.46 -12.64
N GLU A 350 22.85 16.27 -13.87
CA GLU A 350 24.28 16.22 -14.25
C GLU A 350 24.77 17.66 -14.52
N ILE A 351 25.87 18.06 -13.88
CA ILE A 351 26.48 19.36 -14.08
C ILE A 351 28.01 19.24 -14.16
N GLY A 352 28.58 19.66 -15.23
CA GLY A 352 30.02 19.66 -15.46
C GLY A 352 30.55 21.01 -16.00
N PRO A 353 31.85 21.14 -16.27
CA PRO A 353 32.47 22.42 -16.74
C PRO A 353 31.78 23.00 -17.98
N LYS A 354 31.45 22.15 -18.96
CA LYS A 354 30.80 22.60 -20.21
C LYS A 354 29.35 23.06 -19.96
N ASP A 355 28.68 22.43 -19.03
CA ASP A 355 27.31 22.81 -18.67
C ASP A 355 27.30 24.18 -18.01
N ILE A 356 28.26 24.44 -17.14
CA ILE A 356 28.45 25.75 -16.48
C ILE A 356 28.76 26.82 -17.48
N GLU A 357 29.71 26.57 -18.41
CA GLU A 357 30.05 27.50 -19.48
C GLU A 357 28.85 27.90 -20.36
N ASN A 358 27.93 26.94 -20.59
CA ASN A 358 26.73 27.13 -21.38
C ASN A 358 25.54 27.62 -20.57
N GLY A 359 25.65 27.80 -19.23
CA GLY A 359 24.54 28.20 -18.36
C GLY A 359 23.41 27.19 -18.27
N GLN A 360 23.74 25.91 -18.39
CA GLN A 360 22.75 24.82 -18.44
C GLN A 360 23.07 23.68 -17.48
N VAL A 361 22.13 22.76 -17.29
CA VAL A 361 22.29 21.46 -16.66
C VAL A 361 21.61 20.39 -17.50
N VAL A 362 21.94 19.12 -17.26
CA VAL A 362 21.24 17.98 -17.88
C VAL A 362 20.42 17.26 -16.82
N VAL A 363 19.10 17.30 -16.95
CA VAL A 363 18.19 16.51 -16.12
C VAL A 363 17.95 15.17 -16.81
N VAL A 364 18.12 14.07 -16.07
CA VAL A 364 17.88 12.72 -16.59
C VAL A 364 16.76 12.09 -15.80
N ARG A 365 15.73 11.67 -16.50
CA ARG A 365 14.59 10.93 -15.92
C ARG A 365 14.98 9.50 -15.57
N ARG A 366 14.49 8.98 -14.44
CA ARG A 366 14.71 7.59 -14.03
C ARG A 366 13.87 6.60 -14.84
N ASP A 367 12.64 6.96 -15.16
CA ASP A 367 11.64 6.07 -15.77
C ASP A 367 11.89 5.81 -17.27
N THR A 368 12.33 6.83 -18.01
CA THR A 368 12.57 6.75 -19.47
C THR A 368 14.04 6.84 -19.85
N ARG A 369 14.90 7.31 -18.93
CA ARG A 369 16.32 7.68 -19.17
C ARG A 369 16.49 8.83 -20.16
N GLU A 370 15.43 9.55 -20.44
CA GLU A 370 15.49 10.76 -21.27
C GLU A 370 16.40 11.82 -20.64
N LYS A 371 17.18 12.47 -21.48
CA LYS A 371 18.06 13.58 -21.12
C LYS A 371 17.47 14.89 -21.60
N ILE A 372 17.22 15.79 -20.65
CA ILE A 372 16.60 17.09 -20.90
C ILE A 372 17.61 18.16 -20.51
N VAL A 373 17.99 19.01 -21.48
CA VAL A 373 18.86 20.17 -21.24
C VAL A 373 17.97 21.31 -20.72
N VAL A 374 18.35 21.89 -19.59
CA VAL A 374 17.59 22.95 -18.91
C VAL A 374 18.55 24.11 -18.55
N ALA A 375 18.14 25.34 -18.79
CA ALA A 375 18.89 26.52 -18.35
C ALA A 375 18.93 26.56 -16.79
N ILE A 376 20.08 26.94 -16.24
CA ILE A 376 20.28 26.93 -14.76
C ILE A 376 19.28 27.84 -14.04
N ASP A 377 18.95 28.97 -14.63
CA ASP A 377 17.99 29.94 -14.05
C ASP A 377 16.53 29.48 -14.14
N GLU A 378 16.19 28.50 -14.99
CA GLU A 378 14.86 27.94 -15.13
C GLU A 378 14.69 26.61 -14.38
N ILE A 379 15.75 26.04 -13.79
CA ILE A 379 15.75 24.66 -13.28
C ILE A 379 14.69 24.44 -12.19
N THR A 380 14.44 25.40 -11.33
CA THR A 380 13.45 25.28 -10.24
C THR A 380 12.03 25.12 -10.77
N THR A 381 11.69 25.80 -11.85
CA THR A 381 10.37 25.66 -12.51
C THR A 381 10.31 24.38 -13.34
N LYS A 382 11.33 24.16 -14.18
CA LYS A 382 11.36 23.00 -15.09
C LYS A 382 11.43 21.66 -14.36
N LEU A 383 12.11 21.58 -13.23
CA LEU A 383 12.12 20.35 -12.43
C LEU A 383 10.73 19.95 -11.96
N GLY A 384 9.90 20.92 -11.53
CA GLY A 384 8.52 20.67 -11.15
C GLY A 384 7.69 20.09 -12.29
N GLU A 385 7.78 20.68 -13.49
CA GLU A 385 7.11 20.19 -14.70
C GLU A 385 7.57 18.76 -15.06
N ILE A 386 8.85 18.48 -14.95
CA ILE A 386 9.42 17.14 -15.22
C ILE A 386 8.90 16.12 -14.20
N LEU A 387 8.89 16.45 -12.92
CA LEU A 387 8.41 15.54 -11.86
C LEU A 387 6.92 15.24 -12.01
N GLU A 388 6.08 16.23 -12.33
CA GLU A 388 4.65 15.98 -12.60
C GLU A 388 4.46 15.13 -13.86
N THR A 389 5.28 15.33 -14.90
CA THR A 389 5.25 14.48 -16.10
C THR A 389 5.62 13.03 -15.76
N ILE A 390 6.68 12.82 -14.96
CA ILE A 390 7.05 11.46 -14.48
C ILE A 390 5.91 10.82 -13.70
N GLN A 391 5.25 11.56 -12.80
CA GLN A 391 4.12 11.05 -12.02
C GLN A 391 2.98 10.58 -12.93
N ALA A 392 2.62 11.39 -13.93
CA ALA A 392 1.57 11.07 -14.89
C ALA A 392 1.93 9.89 -15.80
N ASP A 393 3.17 9.83 -16.28
CA ASP A 393 3.65 8.75 -17.17
C ASP A 393 3.72 7.42 -16.45
N LEU A 394 4.12 7.39 -15.15
CA LEU A 394 4.11 6.18 -14.34
C LEU A 394 2.70 5.64 -14.16
N TYR A 395 1.73 6.52 -13.87
CA TYR A 395 0.33 6.11 -13.77
C TYR A 395 -0.20 5.59 -15.11
N ALA A 396 0.03 6.32 -16.20
CA ALA A 396 -0.43 5.93 -17.53
C ALA A 396 0.14 4.57 -17.96
N LYS A 397 1.44 4.32 -17.70
CA LYS A 397 2.08 3.03 -17.98
C LYS A 397 1.48 1.90 -17.15
N ALA A 398 1.28 2.11 -15.86
CA ALA A 398 0.69 1.12 -14.97
C ALA A 398 -0.79 0.86 -15.33
N LYS A 399 -1.54 1.90 -15.72
CA LYS A 399 -2.93 1.79 -16.16
C LYS A 399 -3.06 1.00 -17.47
N ALA A 400 -2.19 1.27 -18.44
CA ALA A 400 -2.17 0.50 -19.68
C ALA A 400 -1.85 -0.99 -19.43
N PHE A 401 -0.94 -1.28 -18.48
CA PHE A 401 -0.65 -2.65 -18.08
C PHE A 401 -1.86 -3.31 -17.41
N LEU A 402 -2.51 -2.63 -16.47
CA LEU A 402 -3.73 -3.14 -15.82
C LEU A 402 -4.82 -3.44 -16.86
N ASP A 403 -5.11 -2.48 -17.74
CA ASP A 403 -6.17 -2.62 -18.75
C ASP A 403 -5.90 -3.77 -19.71
N ASP A 404 -4.64 -3.93 -20.13
CA ASP A 404 -4.24 -5.06 -20.97
C ASP A 404 -4.39 -6.42 -20.24
N HIS A 405 -4.34 -6.46 -18.92
CA HIS A 405 -4.42 -7.68 -18.10
C HIS A 405 -5.79 -7.88 -17.45
N ILE A 406 -6.82 -7.20 -17.93
CA ILE A 406 -8.21 -7.49 -17.58
C ILE A 406 -8.85 -8.23 -18.78
N SER A 407 -9.36 -9.42 -18.52
CA SER A 407 -10.13 -10.21 -19.48
C SER A 407 -11.54 -10.46 -18.98
N SER A 408 -12.39 -11.07 -19.79
CA SER A 408 -13.76 -11.45 -19.40
C SER A 408 -14.00 -12.92 -19.76
N ALA A 409 -14.82 -13.60 -18.98
CA ALA A 409 -15.23 -14.98 -19.23
C ALA A 409 -16.73 -15.15 -18.93
N VAL A 410 -17.42 -15.90 -19.77
CA VAL A 410 -18.84 -16.26 -19.59
C VAL A 410 -19.02 -17.74 -19.32
N THR A 411 -17.97 -18.56 -19.52
CA THR A 411 -17.92 -19.99 -19.19
C THR A 411 -16.68 -20.31 -18.38
N MET A 412 -16.70 -21.46 -17.67
CA MET A 412 -15.54 -21.94 -16.91
C MET A 412 -14.33 -22.25 -17.80
N ASP A 413 -14.55 -22.72 -19.03
CA ASP A 413 -13.46 -23.02 -19.96
C ASP A 413 -12.78 -21.72 -20.40
N GLU A 414 -13.55 -20.68 -20.78
CA GLU A 414 -13.01 -19.34 -21.05
C GLU A 414 -12.25 -18.76 -19.85
N MET A 415 -12.75 -18.98 -18.63
CA MET A 415 -12.09 -18.51 -17.42
C MET A 415 -10.74 -19.21 -17.19
N LYS A 416 -10.66 -20.53 -17.41
CA LYS A 416 -9.41 -21.29 -17.34
C LYS A 416 -8.40 -20.81 -18.40
N ASP A 417 -8.87 -20.60 -19.63
CA ASP A 417 -8.05 -20.10 -20.73
C ASP A 417 -7.52 -18.69 -20.40
N ALA A 418 -8.39 -17.77 -19.96
CA ALA A 418 -7.98 -16.43 -19.56
C ALA A 418 -6.92 -16.41 -18.45
N VAL A 419 -7.07 -17.26 -17.43
CA VAL A 419 -6.11 -17.38 -16.32
C VAL A 419 -4.79 -18.00 -16.75
N SER A 420 -4.79 -18.91 -17.72
CA SER A 420 -3.59 -19.59 -18.20
C SER A 420 -2.80 -18.79 -19.22
N GLU A 421 -3.49 -18.12 -20.14
CA GLU A 421 -2.88 -17.37 -21.25
C GLU A 421 -2.45 -15.96 -20.83
N LYS A 422 -3.29 -15.26 -20.08
CA LYS A 422 -3.08 -13.87 -19.73
C LYS A 422 -3.30 -13.65 -18.22
N LYS A 423 -2.26 -13.86 -17.45
CA LYS A 423 -2.30 -13.61 -16.00
C LYS A 423 -2.84 -12.20 -15.71
N GLY A 424 -3.70 -12.07 -14.71
CA GLY A 424 -4.33 -10.79 -14.38
C GLY A 424 -5.71 -10.98 -13.78
N PHE A 425 -6.59 -10.01 -13.99
CA PHE A 425 -7.98 -10.09 -13.56
C PHE A 425 -8.88 -10.66 -14.65
N VAL A 426 -9.86 -11.48 -14.24
CA VAL A 426 -10.91 -11.96 -15.09
C VAL A 426 -12.25 -11.45 -14.56
N LYS A 427 -13.03 -10.75 -15.39
CA LYS A 427 -14.41 -10.37 -15.08
C LYS A 427 -15.32 -11.54 -15.43
N ALA A 428 -16.13 -11.99 -14.48
CA ALA A 428 -17.12 -13.04 -14.74
C ALA A 428 -18.34 -12.89 -13.82
N MET A 429 -19.49 -13.32 -14.32
CA MET A 429 -20.75 -13.28 -13.58
C MET A 429 -20.83 -14.42 -12.56
N TRP A 430 -21.36 -14.12 -11.38
CA TRP A 430 -21.46 -15.04 -10.24
C TRP A 430 -22.84 -15.01 -9.58
N CYS A 431 -23.31 -16.15 -9.11
CA CYS A 431 -24.64 -16.32 -8.53
C CYS A 431 -24.78 -15.93 -7.06
N GLY A 432 -23.67 -15.61 -6.38
CA GLY A 432 -23.65 -15.30 -4.95
C GLY A 432 -23.48 -16.53 -4.03
N ASP A 433 -23.19 -17.71 -4.58
CA ASP A 433 -23.03 -18.96 -3.83
C ASP A 433 -21.54 -19.23 -3.57
N GLU A 434 -21.13 -19.36 -2.30
CA GLU A 434 -19.76 -19.63 -1.86
C GLU A 434 -19.22 -20.95 -2.47
N ALA A 435 -20.07 -21.96 -2.64
CA ALA A 435 -19.69 -23.20 -3.29
C ALA A 435 -19.16 -22.98 -4.73
N CYS A 436 -19.64 -21.95 -5.43
CA CYS A 436 -19.11 -21.59 -6.74
C CYS A 436 -17.75 -20.90 -6.65
N GLU A 437 -17.45 -20.14 -5.59
CA GLU A 437 -16.12 -19.57 -5.36
C GLU A 437 -15.10 -20.70 -5.12
N ASP A 438 -15.43 -21.67 -4.29
CA ASP A 438 -14.58 -22.83 -4.01
C ASP A 438 -14.32 -23.67 -5.28
N GLU A 439 -15.35 -23.89 -6.09
CA GLU A 439 -15.22 -24.64 -7.35
C GLU A 439 -14.36 -23.87 -8.37
N ILE A 440 -14.55 -22.55 -8.51
CA ILE A 440 -13.70 -21.69 -9.35
C ILE A 440 -12.23 -21.80 -8.90
N LYS A 441 -11.99 -21.67 -7.60
CA LYS A 441 -10.64 -21.79 -7.02
C LYS A 441 -10.01 -23.15 -7.32
N ALA A 442 -10.76 -24.22 -7.15
CA ALA A 442 -10.30 -25.60 -7.43
C ALA A 442 -9.98 -25.81 -8.91
N GLN A 443 -10.87 -25.40 -9.82
CA GLN A 443 -10.72 -25.63 -11.26
C GLN A 443 -9.67 -24.72 -11.91
N THR A 444 -9.40 -23.55 -11.37
CA THR A 444 -8.42 -22.58 -11.91
C THR A 444 -7.05 -22.64 -11.25
N GLY A 445 -6.88 -23.53 -10.25
CA GLY A 445 -5.63 -23.67 -9.52
C GLY A 445 -5.31 -22.46 -8.64
N GLY A 446 -6.32 -21.87 -7.97
CA GLY A 446 -6.10 -20.86 -6.93
C GLY A 446 -6.60 -19.44 -7.24
N VAL A 447 -7.42 -19.24 -8.26
CA VAL A 447 -8.10 -17.96 -8.48
C VAL A 447 -9.21 -17.79 -7.46
N THR A 448 -9.27 -16.62 -6.84
CA THR A 448 -10.33 -16.26 -5.87
C THR A 448 -11.03 -14.97 -6.29
N SER A 449 -12.17 -14.69 -5.71
CA SER A 449 -12.86 -13.42 -5.89
C SER A 449 -12.00 -12.28 -5.33
N ARG A 450 -11.86 -11.19 -6.10
CA ARG A 450 -11.12 -10.02 -5.61
C ARG A 450 -12.05 -8.93 -5.12
N CYS A 451 -13.00 -8.53 -5.96
CA CYS A 451 -14.07 -7.63 -5.54
C CYS A 451 -15.26 -7.64 -6.52
N ILE A 452 -16.41 -7.25 -6.00
CA ILE A 452 -17.59 -6.84 -6.75
C ILE A 452 -17.46 -5.33 -6.94
N PRO A 453 -17.28 -4.80 -8.17
CA PRO A 453 -17.14 -3.36 -8.39
C PRO A 453 -18.43 -2.63 -8.04
N MET A 454 -18.33 -1.33 -7.78
CA MET A 454 -19.51 -0.50 -7.45
C MET A 454 -20.43 -0.29 -8.67
N GLU A 455 -19.85 -0.34 -9.86
CA GLU A 455 -20.58 -0.30 -11.13
C GLU A 455 -20.32 -1.63 -11.85
N GLU A 456 -21.33 -2.47 -11.91
CA GLU A 456 -21.22 -3.82 -12.45
C GLU A 456 -21.56 -3.83 -13.95
N GLU A 457 -20.69 -4.44 -14.75
CA GLU A 457 -20.98 -4.75 -16.16
C GLU A 457 -21.83 -6.02 -16.24
N HIS A 458 -22.83 -6.03 -17.11
CA HIS A 458 -23.59 -7.23 -17.39
C HIS A 458 -22.93 -8.03 -18.51
N LEU A 459 -22.30 -9.15 -18.19
CA LEU A 459 -21.58 -10.00 -19.15
C LEU A 459 -22.39 -11.22 -19.58
N SER A 460 -23.26 -11.75 -18.70
CA SER A 460 -24.09 -12.93 -18.92
C SER A 460 -25.21 -12.98 -17.89
N ASP A 461 -26.34 -13.62 -18.26
CA ASP A 461 -27.46 -13.87 -17.33
C ASP A 461 -27.15 -14.96 -16.30
N VAL A 462 -26.11 -15.76 -16.53
CA VAL A 462 -25.81 -16.94 -15.73
C VAL A 462 -24.43 -16.90 -15.10
N CYS A 463 -24.32 -17.58 -13.96
CA CYS A 463 -23.06 -17.78 -13.26
C CYS A 463 -22.06 -18.56 -14.10
N VAL A 464 -20.83 -18.06 -14.19
CA VAL A 464 -19.72 -18.70 -14.93
C VAL A 464 -19.45 -20.14 -14.48
N CYS A 465 -19.74 -20.47 -13.21
CA CYS A 465 -19.49 -21.79 -12.63
C CYS A 465 -20.67 -22.76 -12.78
N CYS A 466 -21.85 -22.39 -12.27
CA CYS A 466 -22.96 -23.33 -12.12
C CYS A 466 -24.10 -23.14 -13.12
N GLY A 467 -24.08 -22.10 -13.95
CA GLY A 467 -25.15 -21.80 -14.92
C GLY A 467 -26.48 -21.31 -14.29
N LYS A 468 -26.58 -21.16 -12.97
CA LYS A 468 -27.72 -20.53 -12.31
C LYS A 468 -27.77 -19.03 -12.61
N PRO A 469 -28.92 -18.34 -12.42
CA PRO A 469 -29.00 -16.90 -12.59
C PRO A 469 -27.90 -16.17 -11.81
N ALA A 470 -27.19 -15.30 -12.48
CA ALA A 470 -26.12 -14.50 -11.87
C ALA A 470 -26.71 -13.33 -11.07
N LYS A 471 -25.99 -12.93 -10.01
CA LYS A 471 -26.35 -11.77 -9.19
C LYS A 471 -25.34 -10.62 -9.31
N HIS A 472 -24.06 -10.97 -9.49
CA HIS A 472 -22.96 -10.01 -9.47
C HIS A 472 -21.95 -10.29 -10.58
N MET A 473 -21.36 -9.22 -11.10
CA MET A 473 -20.10 -9.27 -11.83
C MET A 473 -18.95 -9.14 -10.83
N VAL A 474 -17.99 -10.06 -10.90
CA VAL A 474 -16.86 -10.12 -9.96
C VAL A 474 -15.54 -10.07 -10.72
N TYR A 475 -14.57 -9.34 -10.17
CA TYR A 475 -13.17 -9.47 -10.56
C TYR A 475 -12.56 -10.67 -9.85
N TRP A 476 -12.05 -11.59 -10.64
CA TRP A 476 -11.37 -12.81 -10.20
C TRP A 476 -9.87 -12.70 -10.48
N GLY A 477 -9.02 -13.25 -9.59
CA GLY A 477 -7.58 -13.22 -9.81
C GLY A 477 -6.83 -14.06 -8.78
N ARG A 478 -5.60 -14.42 -9.11
CA ARG A 478 -4.68 -15.00 -8.12
C ARG A 478 -4.16 -13.90 -7.22
N ALA A 479 -4.04 -14.17 -5.93
CA ALA A 479 -3.59 -13.20 -4.93
C ALA A 479 -2.25 -13.60 -4.32
N TYR A 480 -1.52 -12.57 -3.84
CA TYR A 480 -0.35 -12.71 -2.97
C TYR A 480 -0.71 -13.20 -1.57
#